data_e2f6c8d77d82f46ab702f5464f6afbd0
#
_entry.id   e2f6c8d77d82f46ab702f5464f6afbd0
#
_cell.length_a   1.000
_cell.length_b   1.000
_cell.length_c   1.000
_cell.angle_alpha   90.00
_cell.angle_beta   90.00
_cell.angle_gamma   90.00
#
_symmetry.space_group_name_H-M   'P 1'
#
loop_
_entity.id
_entity.type
_entity.pdbx_description
1 polymer ?
#
loop_
_entity_poly.entity_id
_entity_poly.type
_entity_poly.pdbx_seq_one_letter_code
_entity_poly.pdbx_strand_id
1 'polypeptide(L)'
;YEMSPGPSEISDTLLMCGNFLYHVDTIPLSPGDTLYVSDSQKYNEELYQDHIAPYWNGSRMRFFDTFTDFEEGDRYHVSPLHMQEQLSRGYFLVNEFSHGWIDAWGGLEGRDTPDGKYTYENDLAETLINPNYTTIVSGACCVNWFDREPDSLCLSEAFMRNENSNILAFVGYSREGFVGAHCDLMKYFYDGIFKYKMSTAEAVSYAKNRSAAWRWPLLALNTLGDPEGHLYLSKPKRFEDVRIDYKNNRVDIAVSQDSCHVCLTKIDDKGN
;
A
#
# COMPACT_ATOMS: atom_id res chain seq x y z
N TYR A 1 11.91 11.68 4.50
CA TYR A 1 11.97 11.05 3.17
C TYR A 1 12.85 11.83 2.21
N GLU A 2 12.90 13.13 2.30
CA GLU A 2 13.84 13.96 1.55
C GLU A 2 15.31 13.66 1.90
N MET A 3 15.53 13.10 3.09
CA MET A 3 16.81 12.51 3.47
C MET A 3 16.67 11.00 3.30
N SER A 4 17.51 10.37 2.47
CA SER A 4 17.49 8.93 2.25
C SER A 4 17.26 8.18 3.57
N PRO A 5 16.20 7.39 3.70
CA PRO A 5 15.92 6.67 4.94
C PRO A 5 17.07 5.76 5.29
N GLY A 6 17.37 5.63 6.57
CA GLY A 6 18.38 4.69 7.04
C GLY A 6 17.96 3.24 6.76
N PRO A 7 18.90 2.29 6.62
CA PRO A 7 18.58 0.88 6.36
C PRO A 7 17.67 0.24 7.40
N SER A 8 17.58 0.81 8.60
CA SER A 8 16.68 0.39 9.67
C SER A 8 15.24 0.88 9.49
N GLU A 9 15.03 1.89 8.65
CA GLU A 9 13.74 2.53 8.41
C GLU A 9 13.03 1.96 7.16
N ILE A 10 13.60 0.95 6.53
CA ILE A 10 13.05 0.30 5.34
C ILE A 10 12.80 -1.16 5.61
N SER A 11 11.57 -1.56 5.51
CA SER A 11 11.19 -2.96 5.47
C SER A 11 11.36 -3.52 4.06
N ASP A 12 11.68 -4.80 3.95
CA ASP A 12 11.67 -5.57 2.70
C ASP A 12 10.46 -6.52 2.63
N THR A 13 9.44 -6.25 3.43
CA THR A 13 8.25 -7.07 3.54
C THR A 13 7.03 -6.33 3.04
N LEU A 14 6.28 -6.95 2.13
CA LEU A 14 4.97 -6.53 1.65
C LEU A 14 3.89 -7.11 2.56
N LEU A 15 2.97 -6.29 3.04
CA LEU A 15 1.72 -6.74 3.64
C LEU A 15 0.63 -6.83 2.57
N MET A 16 0.02 -8.00 2.44
CA MET A 16 -1.21 -8.19 1.67
C MET A 16 -2.31 -8.57 2.63
N CYS A 17 -3.34 -7.75 2.69
CA CYS A 17 -4.41 -7.91 3.65
C CYS A 17 -5.77 -7.57 3.05
N GLY A 18 -6.82 -7.98 3.72
CA GLY A 18 -8.18 -7.66 3.32
C GLY A 18 -9.21 -8.53 4.03
N ASN A 19 -10.43 -8.06 3.95
CA ASN A 19 -11.59 -8.73 4.49
C ASN A 19 -12.36 -9.43 3.38
N PHE A 20 -13.28 -10.28 3.79
CA PHE A 20 -14.28 -10.88 2.90
C PHE A 20 -15.07 -9.80 2.17
N LEU A 21 -15.24 -9.94 0.86
CA LEU A 21 -16.02 -9.00 0.04
C LEU A 21 -17.42 -9.56 -0.23
N TYR A 22 -17.53 -10.65 -0.97
CA TYR A 22 -18.81 -11.17 -1.42
C TYR A 22 -18.99 -12.68 -1.27
N HIS A 23 -17.91 -13.48 -1.37
CA HIS A 23 -18.00 -14.94 -1.34
C HIS A 23 -16.72 -15.60 -0.83
N VAL A 24 -16.88 -16.80 -0.30
CA VAL A 24 -15.78 -17.70 0.00
C VAL A 24 -15.32 -18.38 -1.29
N ASP A 25 -14.02 -18.44 -1.47
CA ASP A 25 -13.37 -19.10 -2.60
C ASP A 25 -12.43 -20.21 -2.12
N THR A 26 -11.74 -20.87 -3.02
CA THR A 26 -10.85 -21.96 -2.70
C THR A 26 -9.50 -21.83 -3.37
N ILE A 27 -8.46 -22.24 -2.63
CA ILE A 27 -7.11 -22.42 -3.17
C ILE A 27 -6.71 -23.89 -2.96
N PRO A 28 -6.39 -24.66 -4.01
CA PRO A 28 -5.90 -26.02 -3.85
C PRO A 28 -4.48 -26.00 -3.23
N LEU A 29 -4.26 -26.78 -2.17
CA LEU A 29 -2.95 -26.91 -1.51
C LEU A 29 -2.18 -28.12 -2.02
N SER A 30 -2.86 -29.26 -2.11
CA SER A 30 -2.32 -30.54 -2.58
C SER A 30 -3.46 -31.43 -3.07
N PRO A 31 -3.21 -32.57 -3.73
CA PRO A 31 -4.28 -33.47 -4.13
C PRO A 31 -5.15 -33.91 -2.94
N GLY A 32 -6.37 -33.38 -2.88
CA GLY A 32 -7.35 -33.67 -1.84
C GLY A 32 -7.47 -32.62 -0.73
N ASP A 33 -6.56 -31.65 -0.65
CA ASP A 33 -6.61 -30.57 0.33
C ASP A 33 -7.00 -29.23 -0.32
N THR A 34 -7.92 -28.53 0.32
CA THR A 34 -8.44 -27.23 -0.15
C THR A 34 -8.40 -26.23 0.99
N LEU A 35 -7.85 -25.07 0.74
CA LEU A 35 -7.93 -23.92 1.64
C LEU A 35 -9.12 -23.05 1.24
N TYR A 36 -10.03 -22.82 2.18
CA TYR A 36 -11.12 -21.87 2.00
C TYR A 36 -10.63 -20.47 2.33
N VAL A 37 -10.82 -19.54 1.42
CA VAL A 37 -10.28 -18.17 1.48
C VAL A 37 -11.36 -17.16 1.15
N SER A 38 -11.17 -15.92 1.59
CA SER A 38 -11.98 -14.81 1.08
C SER A 38 -11.64 -14.55 -0.40
N ASP A 39 -12.61 -14.05 -1.14
CA ASP A 39 -12.40 -13.59 -2.50
C ASP A 39 -11.31 -12.52 -2.59
N SER A 40 -11.22 -11.62 -1.59
CA SER A 40 -10.11 -10.66 -1.50
C SER A 40 -8.75 -11.34 -1.40
N GLN A 41 -8.62 -12.42 -0.60
CA GLN A 41 -7.39 -13.18 -0.51
C GLN A 41 -7.03 -13.84 -1.84
N LYS A 42 -7.99 -14.44 -2.53
CA LYS A 42 -7.76 -15.08 -3.84
C LYS A 42 -7.23 -14.08 -4.86
N TYR A 43 -7.88 -12.92 -4.98
CA TYR A 43 -7.40 -11.85 -5.88
C TYR A 43 -5.99 -11.39 -5.54
N ASN A 44 -5.67 -11.26 -4.26
CA ASN A 44 -4.33 -10.89 -3.80
C ASN A 44 -3.29 -11.96 -4.11
N GLU A 45 -3.63 -13.25 -4.00
CA GLU A 45 -2.74 -14.35 -4.37
C GLU A 45 -2.44 -14.35 -5.87
N GLU A 46 -3.45 -14.21 -6.71
CA GLU A 46 -3.30 -14.11 -8.17
C GLU A 46 -2.43 -12.89 -8.55
N LEU A 47 -2.71 -11.73 -7.97
CA LEU A 47 -1.95 -10.51 -8.18
C LEU A 47 -0.47 -10.69 -7.80
N TYR A 48 -0.21 -11.32 -6.67
CA TYR A 48 1.15 -11.59 -6.23
C TYR A 48 1.88 -12.54 -7.18
N GLN A 49 1.28 -13.66 -7.53
CA GLN A 49 1.92 -14.68 -8.36
C GLN A 49 2.25 -14.16 -9.77
N ASP A 50 1.35 -13.38 -10.35
CA ASP A 50 1.47 -12.99 -11.76
C ASP A 50 2.22 -11.67 -11.95
N HIS A 51 2.14 -10.72 -11.00
CA HIS A 51 2.62 -9.35 -11.19
C HIS A 51 3.70 -8.89 -10.20
N ILE A 52 3.90 -9.62 -9.09
CA ILE A 52 4.89 -9.25 -8.05
C ILE A 52 6.04 -10.26 -8.00
N ALA A 53 5.74 -11.52 -7.71
CA ALA A 53 6.73 -12.57 -7.50
C ALA A 53 7.72 -12.77 -8.67
N PRO A 54 7.34 -12.61 -9.95
CA PRO A 54 8.29 -12.73 -11.06
C PRO A 54 9.40 -11.65 -11.07
N TYR A 55 9.19 -10.53 -10.38
CA TYR A 55 10.07 -9.36 -10.43
C TYR A 55 10.64 -8.96 -9.07
N TRP A 56 10.21 -9.61 -7.99
CA TRP A 56 10.62 -9.29 -6.63
C TRP A 56 10.68 -10.52 -5.75
N ASN A 57 11.75 -10.67 -4.99
CA ASN A 57 12.04 -11.83 -4.15
C ASN A 57 12.05 -11.51 -2.64
N GLY A 58 11.47 -10.39 -2.23
CA GLY A 58 11.34 -10.04 -0.83
C GLY A 58 10.28 -10.84 -0.09
N SER A 59 10.10 -10.54 1.18
CA SER A 59 9.17 -11.25 2.05
C SER A 59 7.73 -10.75 1.88
N ARG A 60 6.77 -11.63 2.05
CA ARG A 60 5.33 -11.31 2.03
C ARG A 60 4.65 -11.79 3.30
N MET A 61 3.88 -10.91 3.93
CA MET A 61 2.92 -11.23 4.98
C MET A 61 1.51 -11.26 4.40
N ARG A 62 0.72 -12.26 4.79
CA ARG A 62 -0.68 -12.42 4.41
C ARG A 62 -1.55 -12.26 5.63
N PHE A 63 -2.56 -11.43 5.55
CA PHE A 63 -3.45 -11.12 6.66
C PHE A 63 -4.89 -10.94 6.19
N PHE A 64 -5.64 -12.04 6.14
CA PHE A 64 -6.98 -12.11 5.58
C PHE A 64 -7.93 -12.83 6.53
N ASP A 65 -9.23 -12.60 6.34
CA ASP A 65 -10.26 -13.44 6.93
C ASP A 65 -10.04 -14.90 6.53
N THR A 66 -10.17 -15.81 7.49
CA THR A 66 -10.02 -17.26 7.27
C THR A 66 -11.34 -17.98 7.51
N PHE A 67 -11.55 -19.09 6.82
CA PHE A 67 -12.77 -19.88 6.84
C PHE A 67 -12.43 -21.34 7.11
N THR A 68 -13.33 -22.03 7.81
CA THR A 68 -13.20 -23.48 8.05
C THR A 68 -13.86 -24.32 6.98
N ASP A 69 -14.86 -23.76 6.29
CA ASP A 69 -15.60 -24.41 5.21
C ASP A 69 -16.12 -23.38 4.18
N PHE A 70 -16.95 -23.84 3.25
CA PHE A 70 -17.55 -23.02 2.20
C PHE A 70 -18.73 -22.18 2.70
N GLU A 71 -19.26 -22.47 3.88
CA GLU A 71 -20.34 -21.72 4.49
C GLU A 71 -19.72 -20.65 5.39
N GLU A 72 -20.23 -19.43 5.32
CA GLU A 72 -19.69 -18.27 6.05
C GLU A 72 -19.79 -18.39 7.60
N GLY A 73 -20.27 -19.52 8.12
CA GLY A 73 -20.62 -19.68 9.53
C GLY A 73 -19.45 -19.61 10.53
N ASP A 74 -18.30 -20.15 10.15
CA ASP A 74 -17.12 -20.24 11.00
C ASP A 74 -15.95 -19.45 10.40
N ARG A 75 -16.02 -18.15 10.55
CA ARG A 75 -15.05 -17.20 10.00
C ARG A 75 -14.26 -16.50 11.11
N TYR A 76 -12.94 -16.50 10.98
CA TYR A 76 -12.06 -15.65 11.77
C TYR A 76 -11.84 -14.33 11.05
N HIS A 77 -12.33 -13.25 11.63
CA HIS A 77 -12.21 -11.90 11.09
C HIS A 77 -10.84 -11.27 11.38
N VAL A 78 -10.35 -10.53 10.42
CA VAL A 78 -9.31 -9.54 10.65
C VAL A 78 -9.91 -8.40 11.48
N SER A 79 -9.60 -8.35 12.76
CA SER A 79 -10.11 -7.27 13.61
C SER A 79 -9.32 -5.96 13.39
N PRO A 80 -9.94 -4.79 13.66
CA PRO A 80 -9.26 -3.50 13.57
C PRO A 80 -8.00 -3.40 14.42
N LEU A 81 -8.00 -3.96 15.62
CA LEU A 81 -6.84 -3.96 16.51
C LEU A 81 -5.69 -4.84 15.97
N HIS A 82 -6.01 -5.99 15.40
CA HIS A 82 -5.00 -6.82 14.74
C HIS A 82 -4.44 -6.13 13.48
N MET A 83 -5.27 -5.41 12.74
CA MET A 83 -4.79 -4.60 11.61
C MET A 83 -3.84 -3.51 12.10
N GLN A 84 -4.17 -2.79 13.17
CA GLN A 84 -3.31 -1.80 13.80
C GLN A 84 -1.97 -2.40 14.23
N GLU A 85 -2.00 -3.59 14.86
CA GLU A 85 -0.80 -4.31 15.25
C GLU A 85 0.06 -4.69 14.03
N GLN A 86 -0.56 -5.17 12.95
CA GLN A 86 0.19 -5.47 11.72
C GLN A 86 0.81 -4.21 11.12
N LEU A 87 0.04 -3.15 10.93
CA LEU A 87 0.56 -1.89 10.37
C LEU A 87 1.71 -1.32 11.20
N SER A 88 1.66 -1.47 12.53
CA SER A 88 2.72 -1.02 13.45
C SER A 88 4.05 -1.79 13.32
N ARG A 89 4.09 -2.89 12.57
CA ARG A 89 5.35 -3.64 12.28
C ARG A 89 6.19 -2.98 11.20
N GLY A 90 5.61 -2.10 10.40
CA GLY A 90 6.27 -1.34 9.36
C GLY A 90 6.61 -2.17 8.11
N TYR A 91 5.71 -2.15 7.16
CA TYR A 91 5.89 -2.74 5.83
C TYR A 91 6.25 -1.63 4.84
N PHE A 92 7.05 -1.92 3.81
CA PHE A 92 7.35 -0.89 2.80
C PHE A 92 6.15 -0.62 1.88
N LEU A 93 5.29 -1.62 1.73
CA LEU A 93 4.08 -1.56 0.93
C LEU A 93 2.99 -2.37 1.62
N VAL A 94 1.81 -1.78 1.73
CA VAL A 94 0.58 -2.42 2.19
C VAL A 94 -0.40 -2.47 1.03
N ASN A 95 -0.82 -3.66 0.64
CA ASN A 95 -1.91 -3.86 -0.31
C ASN A 95 -3.13 -4.35 0.46
N GLU A 96 -4.10 -3.47 0.61
CA GLU A 96 -5.33 -3.70 1.34
C GLU A 96 -6.50 -3.85 0.36
N PHE A 97 -7.35 -4.86 0.57
CA PHE A 97 -8.53 -5.09 -0.26
C PHE A 97 -9.73 -5.53 0.58
N SER A 98 -10.57 -4.59 0.90
CA SER A 98 -11.80 -4.79 1.66
C SER A 98 -12.93 -3.92 1.14
N HIS A 99 -14.09 -3.98 1.80
CA HIS A 99 -15.06 -2.90 1.72
C HIS A 99 -14.52 -1.63 2.38
N GLY A 100 -15.02 -0.48 2.00
CA GLY A 100 -14.61 0.77 2.59
C GLY A 100 -15.73 1.78 2.69
N TRP A 101 -15.54 2.68 3.62
CA TRP A 101 -16.29 3.90 3.80
C TRP A 101 -15.32 5.07 3.79
N ILE A 102 -15.82 6.26 3.95
CA ILE A 102 -14.97 7.46 3.85
C ILE A 102 -13.86 7.44 4.89
N ASP A 103 -14.18 7.05 6.09
CA ASP A 103 -13.35 7.09 7.29
C ASP A 103 -12.94 5.69 7.78
N ALA A 104 -13.18 4.63 6.99
CA ALA A 104 -12.94 3.27 7.46
C ALA A 104 -12.64 2.25 6.37
N TRP A 105 -11.84 1.25 6.73
CA TRP A 105 -11.79 -0.07 6.08
C TRP A 105 -12.67 -1.05 6.85
N GLY A 106 -13.32 -1.98 6.17
CA GLY A 106 -14.01 -3.01 6.90
C GLY A 106 -14.90 -3.93 6.12
N GLY A 107 -15.47 -4.88 6.85
CA GLY A 107 -16.42 -5.85 6.33
C GLY A 107 -17.84 -5.29 6.24
N LEU A 108 -18.74 -6.11 5.72
CA LEU A 108 -20.16 -5.79 5.60
C LEU A 108 -20.81 -5.60 6.98
N GLU A 109 -21.74 -4.65 7.04
CA GLU A 109 -22.54 -4.34 8.23
C GLU A 109 -23.18 -5.57 8.89
N GLY A 110 -23.18 -5.59 10.21
CA GLY A 110 -24.11 -6.37 11.00
C GLY A 110 -23.64 -7.75 11.44
N ARG A 111 -22.35 -8.06 11.45
CA ARG A 111 -21.85 -9.31 11.99
C ARG A 111 -21.05 -9.10 13.28
N ASP A 112 -21.42 -9.80 14.34
CA ASP A 112 -20.89 -9.62 15.69
C ASP A 112 -19.42 -10.02 15.82
N THR A 113 -18.51 -9.06 15.97
CA THR A 113 -17.18 -9.31 16.53
C THR A 113 -17.24 -9.23 18.05
N PRO A 114 -16.34 -9.90 18.80
CA PRO A 114 -16.33 -9.84 20.26
C PRO A 114 -16.17 -8.43 20.83
N ASP A 115 -15.60 -7.50 20.08
CA ASP A 115 -15.39 -6.09 20.42
C ASP A 115 -16.39 -5.13 19.76
N GLY A 116 -17.32 -5.66 18.93
CA GLY A 116 -18.38 -4.89 18.28
C GLY A 116 -17.92 -3.93 17.17
N LYS A 117 -16.63 -3.94 16.82
CA LYS A 117 -16.07 -3.10 15.77
C LYS A 117 -15.55 -3.95 14.58
N TYR A 118 -16.10 -3.71 13.39
CA TYR A 118 -15.71 -4.40 12.15
C TYR A 118 -14.83 -3.55 11.26
N THR A 119 -14.63 -2.28 11.61
CA THR A 119 -14.04 -1.29 10.74
C THR A 119 -12.76 -0.73 11.35
N TYR A 120 -11.72 -0.65 10.56
CA TYR A 120 -10.51 0.12 10.90
C TYR A 120 -10.80 1.58 10.57
N GLU A 121 -11.00 2.38 11.60
CA GLU A 121 -11.48 3.76 11.50
C GLU A 121 -10.34 4.80 11.65
N ASN A 122 -10.66 6.05 11.40
CA ASN A 122 -9.73 7.19 11.49
C ASN A 122 -9.00 7.28 12.83
N ASP A 123 -9.66 6.98 13.95
CA ASP A 123 -9.06 7.03 15.29
C ASP A 123 -7.84 6.10 15.41
N LEU A 124 -7.91 4.94 14.76
CA LEU A 124 -6.78 4.02 14.69
C LEU A 124 -5.68 4.55 13.75
N ALA A 125 -6.05 5.09 12.59
CA ALA A 125 -5.09 5.67 11.66
C ALA A 125 -4.36 6.87 12.27
N GLU A 126 -5.06 7.72 13.02
CA GLU A 126 -4.50 8.88 13.72
C GLU A 126 -3.55 8.50 14.88
N THR A 127 -3.69 7.30 15.41
CA THR A 127 -2.85 6.79 16.51
C THR A 127 -1.81 5.76 16.08
N LEU A 128 -1.73 5.45 14.79
CA LEU A 128 -0.75 4.51 14.25
C LEU A 128 0.69 4.97 14.52
N ILE A 129 1.51 4.08 15.07
CA ILE A 129 2.95 4.25 15.16
C ILE A 129 3.59 3.23 14.23
N ASN A 130 4.13 3.71 13.13
CA ASN A 130 4.77 2.87 12.14
C ASN A 130 6.27 3.24 12.06
N PRO A 131 7.19 2.30 12.30
CA PRO A 131 8.62 2.59 12.36
C PRO A 131 9.27 2.78 10.98
N ASN A 132 8.59 2.39 9.90
CA ASN A 132 9.15 2.41 8.55
C ASN A 132 8.31 3.25 7.59
N TYR A 133 8.95 3.75 6.55
CA TYR A 133 8.25 4.41 5.45
C TYR A 133 7.40 3.41 4.66
N THR A 134 6.12 3.74 4.50
CA THR A 134 5.11 2.83 3.93
C THR A 134 4.31 3.53 2.84
N THR A 135 4.07 2.84 1.75
CA THR A 135 3.01 3.19 0.79
C THR A 135 1.82 2.26 1.01
N ILE A 136 0.61 2.81 1.08
CA ILE A 136 -0.63 2.05 1.17
C ILE A 136 -1.32 2.07 -0.19
N VAL A 137 -1.76 0.92 -0.65
CA VAL A 137 -2.63 0.73 -1.82
C VAL A 137 -3.90 0.07 -1.35
N SER A 138 -5.03 0.75 -1.46
CA SER A 138 -6.32 0.28 -0.97
C SER A 138 -7.34 0.11 -2.08
N GLY A 139 -7.96 -1.07 -2.11
CA GLY A 139 -9.10 -1.38 -2.98
C GLY A 139 -10.46 -0.96 -2.40
N ALA A 140 -10.48 -0.44 -1.21
CA ALA A 140 -11.69 -0.03 -0.51
C ALA A 140 -12.33 1.22 -1.11
N CYS A 141 -13.67 1.27 -1.10
CA CYS A 141 -14.43 2.41 -1.61
C CYS A 141 -14.25 3.66 -0.75
N CYS A 142 -14.19 4.83 -1.36
CA CYS A 142 -14.28 6.15 -0.73
C CYS A 142 -13.19 6.52 0.28
N VAL A 143 -12.26 5.64 0.62
CA VAL A 143 -11.24 5.85 1.67
C VAL A 143 -10.23 6.96 1.34
N ASN A 144 -10.23 7.42 0.10
CA ASN A 144 -9.40 8.52 -0.39
C ASN A 144 -10.25 9.69 -0.91
N TRP A 145 -11.38 9.96 -0.26
CA TRP A 145 -12.30 11.04 -0.65
C TRP A 145 -11.89 12.40 -0.04
N PHE A 146 -10.73 12.90 -0.43
CA PHE A 146 -10.09 14.12 0.08
C PHE A 146 -10.73 15.44 -0.38
N ASP A 147 -11.63 15.43 -1.36
CA ASP A 147 -12.31 16.61 -1.91
C ASP A 147 -13.69 16.86 -1.25
N ARG A 148 -13.79 16.57 0.05
CA ARG A 148 -15.01 16.79 0.86
C ARG A 148 -14.99 18.12 1.60
N GLU A 149 -16.10 18.38 2.30
CA GLU A 149 -16.21 19.50 3.22
C GLU A 149 -15.14 19.41 4.33
N PRO A 150 -14.58 20.55 4.76
CA PRO A 150 -13.32 20.61 5.53
C PRO A 150 -13.38 19.99 6.94
N ASP A 151 -14.55 19.64 7.45
CA ASP A 151 -14.71 19.19 8.84
C ASP A 151 -14.64 17.66 9.03
N SER A 152 -14.45 16.89 7.95
CA SER A 152 -14.37 15.44 8.05
C SER A 152 -13.22 14.88 7.21
N LEU A 153 -12.25 14.26 7.88
CA LEU A 153 -11.15 13.55 7.22
C LEU A 153 -11.63 12.24 6.58
N CYS A 154 -11.10 11.91 5.41
CA CYS A 154 -11.14 10.55 4.94
C CYS A 154 -9.99 9.73 5.55
N LEU A 155 -10.08 8.41 5.43
CA LEU A 155 -9.10 7.51 6.06
C LEU A 155 -7.65 7.77 5.58
N SER A 156 -7.47 8.06 4.29
CA SER A 156 -6.14 8.39 3.75
C SER A 156 -5.57 9.66 4.36
N GLU A 157 -6.39 10.68 4.58
CA GLU A 157 -5.96 11.92 5.25
C GLU A 157 -5.61 11.68 6.71
N ALA A 158 -6.36 10.83 7.44
CA ALA A 158 -6.05 10.46 8.81
C ALA A 158 -4.66 9.81 8.92
N PHE A 159 -4.35 8.87 8.02
CA PHE A 159 -3.00 8.30 7.92
C PHE A 159 -1.93 9.33 7.60
N MET A 160 -2.16 10.19 6.60
CA MET A 160 -1.16 11.15 6.10
C MET A 160 -0.91 12.30 7.07
N ARG A 161 -1.87 12.66 7.92
CA ARG A 161 -1.72 13.73 8.93
C ARG A 161 -1.07 13.26 10.23
N ASN A 162 -1.00 11.97 10.45
CA ASN A 162 -0.35 11.40 11.62
C ASN A 162 1.18 11.41 11.44
N GLU A 163 1.89 12.24 12.19
CA GLU A 163 3.36 12.39 12.13
C GLU A 163 4.12 11.10 12.46
N ASN A 164 3.50 10.16 13.18
CA ASN A 164 4.12 8.89 13.59
C ASN A 164 3.79 7.74 12.63
N SER A 165 2.94 7.96 11.64
CA SER A 165 2.51 6.90 10.72
C SER A 165 3.55 6.54 9.68
N ASN A 166 4.44 7.47 9.32
CA ASN A 166 5.42 7.35 8.25
C ASN A 166 4.81 6.88 6.90
N ILE A 167 3.54 7.21 6.64
CA ILE A 167 2.90 6.91 5.36
C ILE A 167 3.32 7.96 4.33
N LEU A 168 3.97 7.50 3.27
CA LEU A 168 4.50 8.36 2.21
C LEU A 168 3.49 8.66 1.12
N ALA A 169 2.70 7.64 0.78
CA ALA A 169 1.66 7.75 -0.22
C ALA A 169 0.52 6.80 0.09
N PHE A 170 -0.68 7.23 -0.25
CA PHE A 170 -1.89 6.43 -0.21
C PHE A 170 -2.53 6.42 -1.60
N VAL A 171 -2.61 5.24 -2.21
CA VAL A 171 -3.30 5.02 -3.48
C VAL A 171 -4.65 4.39 -3.17
N GLY A 172 -5.73 5.07 -3.51
CA GLY A 172 -7.07 4.59 -3.17
C GLY A 172 -8.16 5.30 -3.94
N TYR A 173 -9.40 4.89 -3.70
CA TYR A 173 -10.56 5.41 -4.40
C TYR A 173 -11.18 6.59 -3.66
N SER A 174 -11.35 7.71 -4.37
CA SER A 174 -12.07 8.89 -3.86
C SER A 174 -13.60 8.75 -3.98
N ARG A 175 -14.09 7.70 -4.57
CA ARG A 175 -15.51 7.34 -4.76
C ARG A 175 -15.65 5.82 -4.68
N GLU A 176 -16.84 5.29 -4.99
CA GLU A 176 -17.05 3.86 -5.07
C GLU A 176 -16.10 3.21 -6.07
N GLY A 177 -15.40 2.17 -5.62
CA GLY A 177 -14.61 1.26 -6.43
C GLY A 177 -15.45 0.03 -6.84
N PHE A 178 -14.91 -0.74 -7.76
CA PHE A 178 -15.56 -1.96 -8.23
C PHE A 178 -14.49 -3.06 -8.31
N VAL A 179 -14.77 -4.22 -7.73
CA VAL A 179 -13.80 -5.34 -7.60
C VAL A 179 -13.12 -5.66 -8.94
N GLY A 180 -13.88 -5.90 -10.01
CA GLY A 180 -13.29 -6.25 -11.30
C GLY A 180 -12.43 -5.14 -11.91
N ALA A 181 -12.83 -3.88 -11.74
CA ALA A 181 -12.04 -2.74 -12.20
C ALA A 181 -10.78 -2.54 -11.34
N HIS A 182 -10.89 -2.73 -10.02
CA HIS A 182 -9.74 -2.68 -9.12
C HIS A 182 -8.72 -3.76 -9.48
N CYS A 183 -9.14 -5.01 -9.61
CA CYS A 183 -8.26 -6.11 -9.97
C CYS A 183 -7.55 -5.86 -11.31
N ASP A 184 -8.24 -5.31 -12.31
CA ASP A 184 -7.63 -4.98 -13.59
C ASP A 184 -6.63 -3.82 -13.48
N LEU A 185 -6.94 -2.76 -12.73
CA LEU A 185 -6.04 -1.63 -12.49
C LEU A 185 -4.78 -2.06 -11.72
N MET A 186 -4.93 -2.91 -10.70
CA MET A 186 -3.81 -3.32 -9.86
C MET A 186 -2.79 -4.20 -10.58
N LYS A 187 -3.19 -5.00 -11.57
CA LYS A 187 -2.24 -5.73 -12.42
C LYS A 187 -1.20 -4.78 -13.03
N TYR A 188 -1.67 -3.71 -13.66
CA TYR A 188 -0.80 -2.74 -14.31
C TYR A 188 -0.08 -1.84 -13.31
N PHE A 189 -0.70 -1.49 -12.19
CA PHE A 189 -0.03 -0.74 -11.14
C PHE A 189 1.19 -1.50 -10.61
N TYR A 190 1.02 -2.78 -10.27
CA TYR A 190 2.12 -3.60 -9.77
C TYR A 190 3.15 -3.97 -10.83
N ASP A 191 2.76 -4.13 -12.08
CA ASP A 191 3.72 -4.18 -13.19
C ASP A 191 4.56 -2.87 -13.25
N GLY A 192 3.91 -1.72 -13.10
CA GLY A 192 4.59 -0.42 -13.02
C GLY A 192 5.65 -0.40 -11.91
N ILE A 193 5.27 -0.77 -10.71
CA ILE A 193 6.15 -0.77 -9.53
C ILE A 193 7.25 -1.82 -9.64
N PHE A 194 6.89 -3.09 -9.81
CA PHE A 194 7.85 -4.19 -9.64
C PHE A 194 8.64 -4.50 -10.91
N LYS A 195 8.03 -4.40 -12.07
CA LYS A 195 8.66 -4.70 -13.36
C LYS A 195 9.37 -3.48 -13.95
N TYR A 196 8.70 -2.34 -13.98
CA TYR A 196 9.20 -1.13 -14.66
C TYR A 196 9.86 -0.12 -13.73
N LYS A 197 9.82 -0.33 -12.39
CA LYS A 197 10.45 0.53 -11.38
C LYS A 197 9.97 1.99 -11.44
N MET A 198 8.71 2.17 -11.76
CA MET A 198 8.05 3.47 -11.82
C MET A 198 7.83 4.07 -10.43
N SER A 199 7.74 5.39 -10.35
CA SER A 199 7.20 6.06 -9.15
C SER A 199 5.74 5.70 -8.93
N THR A 200 5.21 6.01 -7.74
CA THR A 200 3.81 5.70 -7.40
C THR A 200 2.84 6.35 -8.39
N ALA A 201 3.03 7.63 -8.74
CA ALA A 201 2.13 8.31 -9.69
C ALA A 201 2.29 7.83 -11.13
N GLU A 202 3.51 7.51 -11.56
CA GLU A 202 3.74 6.91 -12.87
C GLU A 202 3.04 5.56 -12.99
N ALA A 203 3.12 4.72 -11.94
CA ALA A 203 2.45 3.42 -11.91
C ALA A 203 0.92 3.55 -11.93
N VAL A 204 0.34 4.52 -11.20
CA VAL A 204 -1.09 4.84 -11.29
C VAL A 204 -1.47 5.30 -12.68
N SER A 205 -0.70 6.19 -13.29
CA SER A 205 -0.94 6.68 -14.65
C SER A 205 -0.82 5.55 -15.67
N TYR A 206 0.17 4.70 -15.53
CA TYR A 206 0.36 3.51 -16.38
C TYR A 206 -0.83 2.56 -16.27
N ALA A 207 -1.31 2.27 -15.05
CA ALA A 207 -2.47 1.44 -14.80
C ALA A 207 -3.73 2.01 -15.47
N LYS A 208 -4.01 3.30 -15.27
CA LYS A 208 -5.16 3.98 -15.88
C LYS A 208 -5.14 3.94 -17.42
N ASN A 209 -3.97 4.04 -18.04
CA ASN A 209 -3.82 4.01 -19.49
C ASN A 209 -3.89 2.59 -20.09
N ARG A 210 -3.68 1.56 -19.29
CA ARG A 210 -3.65 0.16 -19.74
C ARG A 210 -4.91 -0.62 -19.39
N SER A 211 -5.57 -0.25 -18.30
CA SER A 211 -6.76 -0.94 -17.83
C SER A 211 -7.92 -0.81 -18.84
N ALA A 212 -8.65 -1.88 -18.98
CA ALA A 212 -9.93 -1.92 -19.71
C ALA A 212 -11.12 -1.41 -18.86
N ALA A 213 -10.87 -0.97 -17.63
CA ALA A 213 -11.90 -0.42 -16.76
C ALA A 213 -12.59 0.80 -17.40
N TRP A 214 -13.88 0.95 -17.13
CA TRP A 214 -14.62 2.11 -17.63
C TRP A 214 -14.20 3.39 -16.89
N ARG A 215 -14.63 4.53 -17.40
CA ARG A 215 -14.13 5.85 -16.98
C ARG A 215 -14.24 6.13 -15.48
N TRP A 216 -15.28 5.68 -14.79
CA TRP A 216 -15.50 5.99 -13.37
C TRP A 216 -14.36 5.50 -12.45
N PRO A 217 -14.01 4.19 -12.43
CA PRO A 217 -12.88 3.72 -11.61
C PRO A 217 -11.55 4.38 -11.96
N LEU A 218 -11.32 4.70 -13.24
CA LEU A 218 -10.11 5.38 -13.69
C LEU A 218 -9.99 6.79 -13.10
N LEU A 219 -11.11 7.51 -12.97
CA LEU A 219 -11.12 8.84 -12.36
C LEU A 219 -11.10 8.79 -10.82
N ALA A 220 -11.75 7.78 -10.25
CA ALA A 220 -11.87 7.63 -8.79
C ALA A 220 -10.56 7.18 -8.10
N LEU A 221 -9.70 6.41 -8.77
CA LEU A 221 -8.42 6.00 -8.23
C LEU A 221 -7.45 7.19 -8.22
N ASN A 222 -6.93 7.57 -7.06
CA ASN A 222 -6.04 8.71 -6.90
C ASN A 222 -4.90 8.40 -5.92
N THR A 223 -3.84 9.21 -5.99
CA THR A 223 -2.72 9.17 -5.04
C THR A 223 -2.75 10.41 -4.16
N LEU A 224 -2.69 10.22 -2.84
CA LEU A 224 -2.42 11.26 -1.86
C LEU A 224 -1.02 11.03 -1.31
N GLY A 225 -0.23 12.10 -1.13
CA GLY A 225 1.15 12.03 -0.67
C GLY A 225 2.17 12.30 -1.77
N ASP A 226 3.37 11.72 -1.68
CA ASP A 226 4.46 11.96 -2.63
C ASP A 226 4.23 11.23 -3.98
N PRO A 227 3.94 11.95 -5.06
CA PRO A 227 3.71 11.34 -6.37
C PRO A 227 4.99 10.82 -7.02
N GLU A 228 6.15 11.39 -6.69
CA GLU A 228 7.45 11.01 -7.24
C GLU A 228 8.14 9.92 -6.42
N GLY A 229 7.54 9.54 -5.29
CA GLY A 229 8.06 8.50 -4.40
C GLY A 229 8.23 7.16 -5.11
N HIS A 230 9.48 6.69 -5.14
CA HIS A 230 9.80 5.33 -5.58
C HIS A 230 9.81 4.39 -4.40
N LEU A 231 9.20 3.22 -4.55
CA LEU A 231 9.26 2.18 -3.54
C LEU A 231 10.65 1.54 -3.52
N TYR A 232 11.23 1.42 -2.33
CA TYR A 232 12.48 0.69 -2.16
C TYR A 232 12.21 -0.82 -2.20
N LEU A 233 12.40 -1.43 -3.35
CA LEU A 233 12.19 -2.87 -3.56
C LEU A 233 13.31 -3.75 -2.98
N SER A 234 14.35 -3.12 -2.43
CA SER A 234 15.43 -3.75 -1.67
C SER A 234 16.06 -2.72 -0.73
N LYS A 235 16.70 -3.19 0.33
CA LYS A 235 17.43 -2.29 1.24
C LYS A 235 18.48 -1.49 0.46
N PRO A 236 18.53 -0.17 0.63
CA PRO A 236 19.51 0.66 -0.05
C PRO A 236 20.92 0.23 0.35
N LYS A 237 21.82 0.20 -0.61
CA LYS A 237 23.23 0.02 -0.34
C LYS A 237 23.85 1.40 -0.10
N ARG A 238 24.67 1.52 0.93
CA ARG A 238 25.48 2.73 1.13
C ARG A 238 26.50 2.85 0.01
N PHE A 239 26.72 4.06 -0.43
CA PHE A 239 27.87 4.36 -1.28
C PHE A 239 29.14 4.24 -0.45
N GLU A 240 30.09 3.43 -0.89
CA GLU A 240 31.35 3.22 -0.16
C GLU A 240 32.35 4.34 -0.42
N ASP A 241 32.34 4.90 -1.64
CA ASP A 241 33.25 5.97 -2.07
C ASP A 241 32.47 7.11 -2.72
N VAL A 242 32.06 8.09 -1.95
CA VAL A 242 31.45 9.33 -2.47
C VAL A 242 32.53 10.43 -2.44
N ARG A 243 32.87 10.98 -3.59
CA ARG A 243 33.74 12.17 -3.70
C ARG A 243 32.90 13.31 -4.22
N ILE A 244 32.92 14.41 -3.51
CA ILE A 244 32.22 15.64 -3.88
C ILE A 244 33.27 16.74 -4.01
N ASP A 245 33.48 17.22 -5.22
CA ASP A 245 34.37 18.32 -5.53
C ASP A 245 33.55 19.54 -5.99
N TYR A 246 33.78 20.69 -5.35
CA TYR A 246 33.17 21.94 -5.75
C TYR A 246 34.23 22.89 -6.34
N LYS A 247 34.16 23.15 -7.63
CA LYS A 247 35.08 24.08 -8.34
C LYS A 247 34.31 24.90 -9.38
N ASN A 248 34.57 26.18 -9.44
CA ASN A 248 34.05 27.07 -10.50
C ASN A 248 32.54 27.03 -10.67
N ASN A 249 31.78 27.07 -9.55
CA ASN A 249 30.32 26.92 -9.53
C ASN A 249 29.79 25.58 -10.10
N ARG A 250 30.63 24.58 -10.13
CA ARG A 250 30.26 23.22 -10.53
C ARG A 250 30.50 22.26 -9.40
N VAL A 251 29.55 21.35 -9.20
CA VAL A 251 29.64 20.22 -8.26
C VAL A 251 29.92 18.97 -9.08
N ASP A 252 31.06 18.34 -8.89
CA ASP A 252 31.38 17.06 -9.47
C ASP A 252 31.22 15.98 -8.40
N ILE A 253 30.35 15.00 -8.65
CA ILE A 253 30.03 13.91 -7.72
C ILE A 253 30.48 12.60 -8.40
N ALA A 254 31.41 11.90 -7.76
CA ALA A 254 31.83 10.58 -8.18
C ALA A 254 31.36 9.54 -7.17
N VAL A 255 30.69 8.51 -7.65
CA VAL A 255 30.19 7.38 -6.86
C VAL A 255 30.62 6.06 -7.48
N SER A 256 30.74 5.02 -6.67
CA SER A 256 31.16 3.68 -7.09
C SER A 256 30.05 2.85 -7.77
N GLN A 257 28.91 3.45 -8.13
CA GLN A 257 27.77 2.74 -8.71
C GLN A 257 27.41 3.28 -10.12
N ASP A 258 26.90 2.40 -10.96
CA ASP A 258 26.59 2.71 -12.38
C ASP A 258 25.45 3.72 -12.55
N SER A 259 24.55 3.84 -11.56
CA SER A 259 23.48 4.85 -11.56
C SER A 259 23.09 5.24 -10.13
N CYS A 260 22.83 6.53 -9.91
CA CYS A 260 22.31 7.06 -8.64
C CYS A 260 21.44 8.29 -8.89
N HIS A 261 20.53 8.56 -7.96
CA HIS A 261 19.84 9.84 -7.90
C HIS A 261 20.64 10.80 -7.01
N VAL A 262 20.83 12.01 -7.47
CA VAL A 262 21.52 13.05 -6.72
C VAL A 262 20.53 14.17 -6.45
N CYS A 263 20.28 14.47 -5.17
CA CYS A 263 19.53 15.63 -4.75
C CYS A 263 20.49 16.70 -4.23
N LEU A 264 20.40 17.90 -4.76
CA LEU A 264 21.17 19.08 -4.31
C LEU A 264 20.23 20.02 -3.59
N THR A 265 20.38 20.15 -2.28
CA THR A 265 19.61 21.07 -1.45
C THR A 265 20.46 22.29 -1.11
N LYS A 266 19.94 23.48 -1.36
CA LYS A 266 20.56 24.72 -0.89
C LYS A 266 20.13 24.96 0.55
N ILE A 267 21.06 24.88 1.46
CA ILE A 267 20.85 25.19 2.87
C ILE A 267 21.02 26.69 3.06
N ASP A 268 20.08 27.36 3.71
CA ASP A 268 20.20 28.77 4.09
C ASP A 268 21.24 28.97 5.21
N ASP A 269 21.57 30.24 5.51
CA ASP A 269 22.56 30.58 6.54
C ASP A 269 22.15 30.15 7.97
N LYS A 270 20.94 29.59 8.14
CA LYS A 270 20.40 29.06 9.40
C LYS A 270 20.41 27.53 9.43
N GLY A 271 20.84 26.88 8.36
CA GLY A 271 20.93 25.42 8.28
C GLY A 271 19.59 24.72 7.94
N ASN A 272 18.60 25.46 7.41
CA ASN A 272 17.31 24.92 6.93
C ASN A 272 17.35 24.66 5.43
#